data_a0d70f0d7317f306e9caca4c35c7ce10
#
_entry.id   a0d70f0d7317f306e9caca4c35c7ce10
#
_cell.length_a   1.000
_cell.length_b   1.000
_cell.length_c   1.000
_cell.angle_alpha   90.00
_cell.angle_beta   90.00
_cell.angle_gamma   90.00
#
_symmetry.space_group_name_H-M   'P 1'
#
loop_
_entity.id
_entity.type
_entity.pdbx_description
1 polymer ?
#
loop_
_entity_poly.entity_id
_entity_poly.type
_entity_poly.pdbx_seq_one_letter_code
_entity_poly.pdbx_strand_id
1 'polypeptide(L)'
;CHIPAPEPTRQAVADCSHHRLRQSERGLSRGYGSESRHNIIAVGETRKITNAMEMVSSDQMRKFAGYIPYNQVYFEKLQSTMKDILMSSQNISHPYLETHRGHRRAYIVISGDKGMAGSYNDEILNFAYRQIQRYPDRHIATVGITANQFFRRKGIIPDYEVVGMAQNPSLRNAMQLAQEVIDLFDTGEVDEICVIFTLYSVNGKVLN
;
A
#
# COMPACT_ATOMS: atom_id res chain seq x y z
N CYS A 1 -18.22 10.83 -88.39
CA CYS A 1 -18.73 11.95 -87.53
C CYS A 1 -18.45 11.58 -86.06
N HIS A 2 -17.50 12.21 -85.48
CA HIS A 2 -17.13 12.03 -84.04
C HIS A 2 -17.72 13.21 -83.30
N ILE A 3 -18.71 12.96 -82.43
CA ILE A 3 -19.28 13.95 -81.56
C ILE A 3 -18.54 13.90 -80.22
N PRO A 4 -17.86 14.96 -79.80
CA PRO A 4 -17.18 14.96 -78.51
C PRO A 4 -18.22 15.10 -77.40
N ALA A 5 -18.04 14.35 -76.30
CA ALA A 5 -18.82 14.43 -75.08
C ALA A 5 -18.63 15.77 -74.39
N PRO A 6 -19.66 16.37 -73.81
CA PRO A 6 -19.53 17.66 -73.13
C PRO A 6 -18.67 17.50 -71.84
N GLU A 7 -17.72 18.44 -71.69
CA GLU A 7 -16.93 18.57 -70.47
C GLU A 7 -17.81 18.90 -69.25
N PRO A 8 -17.59 18.28 -68.08
CA PRO A 8 -18.33 18.57 -66.86
C PRO A 8 -18.02 20.03 -66.43
N THR A 9 -19.05 20.84 -66.28
CA THR A 9 -18.94 22.23 -65.83
C THR A 9 -18.26 22.33 -64.49
N ARG A 10 -17.36 23.31 -64.34
CA ARG A 10 -16.62 23.57 -63.05
C ARG A 10 -17.51 23.64 -61.82
N GLN A 11 -18.80 23.91 -61.97
CA GLN A 11 -19.80 23.98 -60.93
C GLN A 11 -20.15 22.61 -60.31
N ALA A 12 -20.20 21.54 -61.14
CA ALA A 12 -20.49 20.20 -60.69
C ALA A 12 -19.32 19.57 -59.86
N VAL A 13 -18.06 19.97 -60.16
CA VAL A 13 -16.89 19.51 -59.42
C VAL A 13 -16.79 20.21 -58.05
N ALA A 14 -17.19 21.51 -57.96
CA ALA A 14 -17.24 22.22 -56.70
C ALA A 14 -18.30 21.69 -55.74
N ASP A 15 -19.48 21.36 -56.25
CA ASP A 15 -20.56 20.79 -55.40
C ASP A 15 -20.22 19.39 -54.84
N CYS A 16 -19.51 18.60 -55.61
CA CYS A 16 -19.12 17.25 -55.16
C CYS A 16 -18.03 17.29 -54.07
N SER A 17 -17.12 18.28 -54.12
CA SER A 17 -16.08 18.47 -53.10
C SER A 17 -16.68 19.05 -51.82
N HIS A 18 -17.61 19.99 -51.88
CA HIS A 18 -18.31 20.51 -50.70
C HIS A 18 -19.19 19.49 -50.02
N HIS A 19 -19.81 18.57 -50.77
CA HIS A 19 -20.64 17.50 -50.18
C HIS A 19 -19.77 16.46 -49.44
N ARG A 20 -18.58 16.11 -49.96
CA ARG A 20 -17.63 15.21 -49.29
C ARG A 20 -17.04 15.83 -48.00
N LEU A 21 -16.69 17.11 -48.02
CA LEU A 21 -16.17 17.81 -46.83
C LEU A 21 -17.24 17.86 -45.73
N ARG A 22 -18.48 18.20 -46.04
CA ARG A 22 -19.58 18.21 -45.05
C ARG A 22 -19.93 16.82 -44.50
N GLN A 23 -19.74 15.75 -45.25
CA GLN A 23 -19.92 14.38 -44.74
C GLN A 23 -18.76 13.96 -43.84
N SER A 24 -17.54 14.36 -44.15
CA SER A 24 -16.35 14.14 -43.30
C SER A 24 -16.46 14.87 -41.97
N GLU A 25 -16.87 16.12 -41.97
CA GLU A 25 -17.07 16.89 -40.74
C GLU A 25 -18.20 16.36 -39.86
N ARG A 26 -19.31 15.87 -40.45
CA ARG A 26 -20.40 15.21 -39.70
C ARG A 26 -19.99 13.85 -39.12
N GLY A 27 -19.11 13.12 -39.78
CA GLY A 27 -18.56 11.86 -39.30
C GLY A 27 -17.61 12.08 -38.10
N LEU A 28 -16.73 13.08 -38.21
CA LEU A 28 -15.82 13.46 -37.13
C LEU A 28 -16.58 13.97 -35.90
N SER A 29 -17.56 14.86 -36.07
CA SER A 29 -18.35 15.41 -34.96
C SER A 29 -19.17 14.33 -34.22
N ARG A 30 -19.66 13.31 -34.91
CA ARG A 30 -20.36 12.17 -34.30
C ARG A 30 -19.42 11.26 -33.53
N GLY A 31 -18.17 11.05 -33.98
CA GLY A 31 -17.15 10.27 -33.29
C GLY A 31 -16.77 10.91 -31.98
N TYR A 32 -16.43 12.19 -31.98
CA TYR A 32 -16.06 12.94 -30.78
C TYR A 32 -17.20 12.99 -29.74
N GLY A 33 -18.43 13.19 -30.16
CA GLY A 33 -19.59 13.21 -29.27
C GLY A 33 -19.89 11.84 -28.63
N SER A 34 -19.65 10.74 -29.33
CA SER A 34 -19.80 9.38 -28.80
C SER A 34 -18.71 9.04 -27.78
N GLU A 35 -17.47 9.34 -28.09
CA GLU A 35 -16.32 9.13 -27.21
C GLU A 35 -16.43 9.96 -25.92
N SER A 36 -16.82 11.22 -26.03
CA SER A 36 -17.06 12.09 -24.87
C SER A 36 -18.16 11.55 -23.95
N ARG A 37 -19.26 11.03 -24.51
CA ARG A 37 -20.34 10.41 -23.71
C ARG A 37 -19.86 9.14 -23.00
N HIS A 38 -19.08 8.33 -23.69
CA HIS A 38 -18.52 7.09 -23.10
C HIS A 38 -17.58 7.43 -21.92
N ASN A 39 -16.73 8.45 -22.09
CA ASN A 39 -15.84 8.93 -21.04
C ASN A 39 -16.62 9.51 -19.86
N ILE A 40 -17.68 10.26 -20.05
CA ILE A 40 -18.54 10.79 -18.98
C ILE A 40 -19.18 9.66 -18.18
N ILE A 41 -19.69 8.62 -18.85
CA ILE A 41 -20.28 7.45 -18.20
C ILE A 41 -19.21 6.72 -17.39
N ALA A 42 -18.04 6.45 -17.98
CA ALA A 42 -16.92 5.76 -17.30
C ALA A 42 -16.44 6.52 -16.07
N VAL A 43 -16.31 7.85 -16.16
CA VAL A 43 -15.96 8.71 -15.01
C VAL A 43 -17.07 8.67 -13.96
N GLY A 44 -18.33 8.68 -14.35
CA GLY A 44 -19.47 8.54 -13.43
C GLY A 44 -19.46 7.22 -12.67
N GLU A 45 -19.16 6.11 -13.33
CA GLU A 45 -19.01 4.79 -12.72
C GLU A 45 -17.81 4.75 -11.75
N THR A 46 -16.66 5.28 -12.19
CA THR A 46 -15.46 5.36 -11.36
C THR A 46 -15.71 6.18 -10.09
N ARG A 47 -16.45 7.29 -10.19
CA ARG A 47 -16.84 8.11 -9.03
C ARG A 47 -17.70 7.33 -8.03
N LYS A 48 -18.67 6.52 -8.52
CA LYS A 48 -19.50 5.68 -7.63
C LYS A 48 -18.65 4.67 -6.86
N ILE A 49 -17.72 4.02 -7.57
CA ILE A 49 -16.79 3.05 -6.95
C ILE A 49 -15.93 3.75 -5.89
N THR A 50 -15.35 4.92 -6.21
CA THR A 50 -14.51 5.68 -5.28
C THR A 50 -15.29 6.11 -4.03
N ASN A 51 -16.52 6.57 -4.18
CA ASN A 51 -17.36 6.92 -3.02
C ASN A 51 -17.67 5.70 -2.15
N ALA A 52 -17.95 4.55 -2.76
CA ALA A 52 -18.16 3.30 -2.00
C ALA A 52 -16.89 2.87 -1.25
N MET A 53 -15.71 3.00 -1.87
CA MET A 53 -14.42 2.73 -1.22
C MET A 53 -14.16 3.67 -0.05
N GLU A 54 -14.49 4.96 -0.18
CA GLU A 54 -14.37 5.96 0.89
C GLU A 54 -15.26 5.59 2.08
N MET A 55 -16.52 5.21 1.85
CA MET A 55 -17.44 4.79 2.92
C MET A 55 -16.90 3.57 3.67
N VAL A 56 -16.49 2.52 2.95
CA VAL A 56 -15.92 1.31 3.56
C VAL A 56 -14.65 1.62 4.34
N SER A 57 -13.75 2.45 3.80
CA SER A 57 -12.50 2.82 4.46
C SER A 57 -12.76 3.65 5.72
N SER A 58 -13.73 4.57 5.67
CA SER A 58 -14.13 5.38 6.83
C SER A 58 -14.72 4.55 7.96
N ASP A 59 -15.52 3.54 7.62
CA ASP A 59 -16.10 2.63 8.62
C ASP A 59 -15.02 1.73 9.25
N GLN A 60 -14.09 1.22 8.46
CA GLN A 60 -12.95 0.47 8.97
C GLN A 60 -12.06 1.34 9.86
N MET A 61 -11.76 2.57 9.46
CA MET A 61 -10.99 3.51 10.26
C MET A 61 -11.66 3.76 11.64
N ARG A 62 -12.98 4.02 11.67
CA ARG A 62 -13.71 4.20 12.93
C ARG A 62 -13.62 2.96 13.82
N LYS A 63 -13.80 1.78 13.23
CA LYS A 63 -13.71 0.51 13.95
C LYS A 63 -12.33 0.34 14.59
N PHE A 64 -11.25 0.53 13.84
CA PHE A 64 -9.90 0.34 14.35
C PHE A 64 -9.47 1.44 15.31
N ALA A 65 -9.85 2.70 15.06
CA ALA A 65 -9.62 3.80 15.98
C ALA A 65 -10.25 3.53 17.36
N GLY A 66 -11.38 2.81 17.41
CA GLY A 66 -12.00 2.40 18.67
C GLY A 66 -11.19 1.40 19.48
N TYR A 67 -10.30 0.60 18.85
CA TYR A 67 -9.45 -0.37 19.56
C TYR A 67 -8.16 0.26 20.13
N ILE A 68 -7.72 1.39 19.59
CA ILE A 68 -6.45 2.02 19.99
C ILE A 68 -6.40 2.33 21.49
N PRO A 69 -7.42 2.97 22.13
CA PRO A 69 -7.37 3.29 23.55
C PRO A 69 -7.24 2.05 24.43
N TYR A 70 -7.92 0.96 24.08
CA TYR A 70 -7.83 -0.28 24.85
C TYR A 70 -6.46 -0.91 24.77
N ASN A 71 -5.90 -0.96 23.56
CA ASN A 71 -4.55 -1.49 23.34
C ASN A 71 -3.49 -0.63 24.04
N GLN A 72 -3.67 0.69 24.05
CA GLN A 72 -2.75 1.61 24.72
C GLN A 72 -2.71 1.37 26.22
N VAL A 73 -3.86 1.29 26.89
CA VAL A 73 -3.95 0.99 28.34
C VAL A 73 -3.29 -0.35 28.66
N TYR A 74 -3.53 -1.37 27.85
CA TYR A 74 -2.88 -2.68 28.01
C TYR A 74 -1.35 -2.58 27.90
N PHE A 75 -0.86 -1.87 26.90
CA PHE A 75 0.56 -1.71 26.62
C PHE A 75 1.27 -0.91 27.73
N GLU A 76 0.67 0.19 28.18
CA GLU A 76 1.16 0.99 29.30
C GLU A 76 1.26 0.16 30.59
N LYS A 77 0.22 -0.66 30.87
CA LYS A 77 0.22 -1.55 32.02
C LYS A 77 1.29 -2.62 31.92
N LEU A 78 1.48 -3.21 30.74
CA LEU A 78 2.54 -4.18 30.50
C LEU A 78 3.93 -3.56 30.73
N GLN A 79 4.19 -2.39 30.15
CA GLN A 79 5.45 -1.67 30.31
C GLN A 79 5.73 -1.31 31.78
N SER A 80 4.71 -0.81 32.50
CA SER A 80 4.88 -0.47 33.94
C SER A 80 5.20 -1.70 34.75
N THR A 81 4.50 -2.82 34.50
CA THR A 81 4.74 -4.09 35.20
C THR A 81 6.14 -4.62 34.94
N MET A 82 6.60 -4.61 33.68
CA MET A 82 7.96 -5.01 33.33
C MET A 82 9.00 -4.13 34.04
N LYS A 83 8.78 -2.81 34.04
CA LYS A 83 9.65 -1.87 34.75
C LYS A 83 9.71 -2.15 36.26
N ASP A 84 8.57 -2.41 36.89
CA ASP A 84 8.50 -2.72 38.32
C ASP A 84 9.25 -4.02 38.65
N ILE A 85 9.14 -5.05 37.81
CA ILE A 85 9.87 -6.31 37.96
C ILE A 85 11.39 -6.05 37.86
N LEU A 86 11.83 -5.32 36.83
CA LEU A 86 13.24 -5.01 36.61
C LEU A 86 13.84 -4.17 37.74
N MET A 87 13.05 -3.26 38.34
CA MET A 87 13.49 -2.42 39.43
C MET A 87 13.52 -3.14 40.81
N SER A 88 12.60 -4.10 41.00
CA SER A 88 12.50 -4.85 42.27
C SER A 88 13.49 -5.99 42.40
N SER A 89 14.08 -6.43 41.32
CA SER A 89 14.98 -7.59 41.26
C SER A 89 16.40 -7.15 40.88
N GLN A 90 17.34 -7.28 41.81
CA GLN A 90 18.72 -6.80 41.63
C GLN A 90 19.59 -7.63 40.68
N ASN A 91 19.15 -8.83 40.27
CA ASN A 91 19.91 -9.74 39.40
C ASN A 91 18.97 -10.58 38.52
N ILE A 92 18.27 -9.96 37.60
CA ILE A 92 17.53 -10.70 36.56
C ILE A 92 18.50 -10.95 35.42
N SER A 93 18.93 -12.19 35.23
CA SER A 93 19.54 -12.65 33.96
C SER A 93 18.46 -13.29 33.13
N HIS A 94 18.22 -12.71 31.96
CA HIS A 94 17.29 -13.26 30.97
C HIS A 94 17.83 -12.95 29.57
N PRO A 95 17.82 -13.92 28.63
CA PRO A 95 18.36 -13.74 27.28
C PRO A 95 17.86 -12.47 26.58
N TYR A 96 16.60 -12.09 26.78
CA TYR A 96 15.99 -10.89 26.14
C TYR A 96 16.45 -9.56 26.77
N LEU A 97 17.14 -9.59 27.91
CA LEU A 97 17.69 -8.41 28.58
C LEU A 97 19.19 -8.26 28.34
N GLU A 98 19.83 -9.26 27.79
CA GLU A 98 21.25 -9.23 27.50
C GLU A 98 21.54 -8.44 26.23
N THR A 99 22.62 -7.67 26.22
CA THR A 99 23.04 -6.95 25.02
C THR A 99 23.78 -7.90 24.09
N HIS A 100 23.13 -8.29 23.02
CA HIS A 100 23.76 -9.07 21.96
C HIS A 100 24.73 -8.19 21.18
N ARG A 101 25.99 -8.64 21.01
CA ARG A 101 27.04 -7.90 20.30
C ARG A 101 26.99 -8.11 18.78
N GLY A 102 26.10 -8.94 18.29
CA GLY A 102 25.92 -9.23 16.88
C GLY A 102 25.18 -8.11 16.14
N HIS A 103 25.20 -8.22 14.81
CA HIS A 103 24.53 -7.27 13.90
C HIS A 103 23.48 -7.94 13.00
N ARG A 104 23.10 -9.19 13.32
CA ARG A 104 22.08 -9.93 12.58
C ARG A 104 20.71 -9.48 13.05
N ARG A 105 19.90 -9.01 12.12
CA ARG A 105 18.60 -8.38 12.45
C ARG A 105 17.45 -9.06 11.77
N ALA A 106 16.34 -9.25 12.49
CA ALA A 106 15.04 -9.52 11.90
C ALA A 106 14.23 -8.23 11.79
N TYR A 107 13.72 -7.95 10.60
CA TYR A 107 12.86 -6.80 10.33
C TYR A 107 11.43 -7.26 10.06
N ILE A 108 10.48 -6.77 10.84
CA ILE A 108 9.05 -6.91 10.57
C ILE A 108 8.58 -5.60 9.96
N VAL A 109 8.25 -5.61 8.66
CA VAL A 109 7.81 -4.40 7.94
C VAL A 109 6.32 -4.46 7.70
N ILE A 110 5.58 -3.53 8.31
CA ILE A 110 4.12 -3.47 8.24
C ILE A 110 3.69 -2.39 7.24
N SER A 111 2.96 -2.79 6.20
CA SER A 111 2.39 -1.92 5.18
C SER A 111 0.91 -2.23 4.91
N GLY A 112 0.27 -1.47 4.04
CA GLY A 112 -1.08 -1.78 3.58
C GLY A 112 -1.13 -2.92 2.56
N ASP A 113 -2.30 -3.56 2.47
CA ASP A 113 -2.58 -4.56 1.43
C ASP A 113 -3.00 -3.92 0.10
N LYS A 114 -3.43 -2.66 0.12
CA LYS A 114 -3.97 -1.95 -1.05
C LYS A 114 -3.15 -0.69 -1.36
N GLY A 115 -3.10 -0.35 -2.64
CA GLY A 115 -2.64 0.94 -3.12
C GLY A 115 -3.68 2.05 -2.91
N MET A 116 -3.50 3.17 -3.62
CA MET A 116 -4.35 4.37 -3.54
C MET A 116 -4.45 4.98 -2.13
N ALA A 117 -3.36 4.86 -1.36
CA ALA A 117 -3.21 5.40 0.00
C ALA A 117 -2.25 6.60 0.04
N GLY A 118 -2.17 7.38 -1.04
CA GLY A 118 -1.19 8.46 -1.17
C GLY A 118 0.24 7.96 -1.03
N SER A 119 1.08 8.68 -0.32
CA SER A 119 2.49 8.32 -0.07
C SER A 119 2.69 7.32 1.07
N TYR A 120 1.63 6.89 1.77
CA TYR A 120 1.70 6.07 2.97
C TYR A 120 2.62 4.84 2.83
N ASN A 121 2.36 4.02 1.82
CA ASN A 121 3.16 2.81 1.61
C ASN A 121 4.58 3.15 1.14
N ASP A 122 4.74 4.13 0.25
CA ASP A 122 6.04 4.48 -0.32
C ASP A 122 6.99 5.04 0.74
N GLU A 123 6.51 5.88 1.65
CA GLU A 123 7.32 6.46 2.72
C GLU A 123 7.86 5.39 3.66
N ILE A 124 6.99 4.54 4.21
CA ILE A 124 7.40 3.50 5.16
C ILE A 124 8.30 2.45 4.50
N LEU A 125 8.00 2.04 3.26
CA LEU A 125 8.77 1.03 2.56
C LEU A 125 10.15 1.54 2.13
N ASN A 126 10.26 2.80 1.70
CA ASN A 126 11.55 3.41 1.41
C ASN A 126 12.37 3.63 2.69
N PHE A 127 11.73 3.96 3.81
CA PHE A 127 12.40 4.02 5.11
C PHE A 127 12.94 2.65 5.51
N ALA A 128 12.09 1.62 5.47
CA ALA A 128 12.48 0.25 5.78
C ALA A 128 13.64 -0.23 4.90
N TYR A 129 13.57 0.02 3.60
CA TYR A 129 14.60 -0.35 2.65
C TYR A 129 15.96 0.27 3.02
N ARG A 130 15.99 1.57 3.38
CA ARG A 130 17.22 2.25 3.81
C ARG A 130 17.80 1.65 5.10
N GLN A 131 16.94 1.25 6.05
CA GLN A 131 17.42 0.61 7.29
C GLN A 131 17.97 -0.79 7.02
N ILE A 132 17.28 -1.58 6.23
CA ILE A 132 17.64 -2.94 5.86
C ILE A 132 18.96 -3.00 5.08
N GLN A 133 19.24 -2.03 4.24
CA GLN A 133 20.48 -1.95 3.45
C GLN A 133 21.75 -1.77 4.32
N ARG A 134 21.60 -1.30 5.55
CA ARG A 134 22.73 -1.09 6.46
C ARG A 134 23.28 -2.39 7.07
N TYR A 135 22.47 -3.45 7.05
CA TYR A 135 22.80 -4.71 7.69
C TYR A 135 22.62 -5.85 6.68
N PRO A 136 23.73 -6.45 6.19
CA PRO A 136 23.65 -7.51 5.18
C PRO A 136 23.04 -8.80 5.72
N ASP A 137 23.40 -9.16 6.97
CA ASP A 137 22.86 -10.35 7.64
C ASP A 137 21.53 -9.99 8.30
N ARG A 138 20.44 -10.36 7.60
CA ARG A 138 19.10 -9.96 8.00
C ARG A 138 18.05 -10.97 7.59
N HIS A 139 17.01 -11.06 8.40
CA HIS A 139 15.74 -11.71 8.07
C HIS A 139 14.67 -10.64 7.86
N ILE A 140 13.77 -10.86 6.91
CA ILE A 140 12.72 -9.89 6.58
C ILE A 140 11.37 -10.61 6.58
N ALA A 141 10.51 -10.17 7.49
CA ALA A 141 9.10 -10.53 7.51
C ALA A 141 8.27 -9.34 6.99
N THR A 142 7.40 -9.57 6.03
CA THR A 142 6.51 -8.54 5.48
C THR A 142 5.07 -8.79 5.89
N VAL A 143 4.41 -7.73 6.34
CA VAL A 143 2.97 -7.69 6.60
C VAL A 143 2.33 -6.75 5.59
N GLY A 144 1.44 -7.30 4.77
CA GLY A 144 0.77 -6.58 3.68
C GLY A 144 1.37 -6.85 2.31
N ILE A 145 0.47 -6.90 1.32
CA ILE A 145 0.82 -7.22 -0.07
C ILE A 145 1.79 -6.19 -0.66
N THR A 146 1.63 -4.91 -0.30
CA THR A 146 2.45 -3.82 -0.85
C THR A 146 3.92 -3.96 -0.45
N ALA A 147 4.21 -4.34 0.81
CA ALA A 147 5.57 -4.58 1.27
C ALA A 147 6.23 -5.73 0.52
N ASN A 148 5.53 -6.86 0.39
CA ASN A 148 6.02 -8.01 -0.34
C ASN A 148 6.39 -7.65 -1.78
N GLN A 149 5.48 -7.02 -2.52
CA GLN A 149 5.72 -6.60 -3.90
C GLN A 149 6.85 -5.59 -4.02
N PHE A 150 6.98 -4.67 -3.05
CA PHE A 150 8.05 -3.68 -3.05
C PHE A 150 9.43 -4.34 -2.91
N PHE A 151 9.61 -5.22 -1.92
CA PHE A 151 10.90 -5.88 -1.70
C PHE A 151 11.26 -6.82 -2.85
N ARG A 152 10.31 -7.58 -3.38
CA ARG A 152 10.54 -8.44 -4.56
C ARG A 152 10.97 -7.62 -5.78
N ARG A 153 10.38 -6.44 -6.02
CA ARG A 153 10.82 -5.52 -7.10
C ARG A 153 12.24 -4.98 -6.87
N LYS A 154 12.71 -4.91 -5.63
CA LYS A 154 14.08 -4.53 -5.27
C LYS A 154 15.06 -5.70 -5.29
N GLY A 155 14.62 -6.89 -5.71
CA GLY A 155 15.44 -8.11 -5.72
C GLY A 155 15.65 -8.75 -4.35
N ILE A 156 14.84 -8.36 -3.37
CA ILE A 156 14.88 -8.92 -2.01
C ILE A 156 13.65 -9.82 -1.85
N ILE A 157 13.88 -11.09 -1.55
CA ILE A 157 12.82 -12.04 -1.26
C ILE A 157 12.63 -12.05 0.25
N PRO A 158 11.45 -11.68 0.79
CA PRO A 158 11.19 -11.78 2.22
C PRO A 158 11.21 -13.26 2.67
N ASP A 159 11.72 -13.50 3.86
CA ASP A 159 11.78 -14.84 4.46
C ASP A 159 10.38 -15.29 4.94
N TYR A 160 9.58 -14.31 5.38
CA TYR A 160 8.23 -14.57 5.87
C TYR A 160 7.23 -13.53 5.33
N GLU A 161 6.06 -14.01 4.93
CA GLU A 161 5.04 -13.17 4.30
C GLU A 161 3.67 -13.38 4.95
N VAL A 162 3.09 -12.29 5.46
CA VAL A 162 1.72 -12.29 6.01
C VAL A 162 0.84 -11.40 5.15
N VAL A 163 -0.13 -12.01 4.48
CA VAL A 163 -1.06 -11.32 3.58
C VAL A 163 -2.45 -11.25 4.22
N GLY A 164 -3.18 -10.15 3.98
CA GLY A 164 -4.55 -9.95 4.44
C GLY A 164 -4.68 -9.55 5.91
N MET A 165 -3.60 -9.48 6.65
CA MET A 165 -3.61 -9.08 8.06
C MET A 165 -3.97 -7.59 8.24
N ALA A 166 -3.60 -6.74 7.29
CA ALA A 166 -3.95 -5.32 7.34
C ALA A 166 -5.46 -5.07 7.17
N GLN A 167 -6.17 -5.95 6.46
CA GLN A 167 -7.62 -5.85 6.29
C GLN A 167 -8.41 -6.47 7.46
N ASN A 168 -7.90 -7.55 8.01
CA ASN A 168 -8.54 -8.27 9.11
C ASN A 168 -7.50 -8.69 10.16
N PRO A 169 -6.98 -7.75 10.97
CA PRO A 169 -5.99 -8.05 11.97
C PRO A 169 -6.54 -9.04 12.99
N SER A 170 -5.84 -10.12 13.22
CA SER A 170 -6.18 -11.13 14.21
C SER A 170 -5.02 -11.36 15.15
N LEU A 171 -5.34 -11.56 16.44
CA LEU A 171 -4.34 -11.89 17.45
C LEU A 171 -3.59 -13.17 17.09
N ARG A 172 -4.28 -14.16 16.52
CA ARG A 172 -3.67 -15.43 16.09
C ARG A 172 -2.54 -15.21 15.08
N ASN A 173 -2.80 -14.43 14.02
CA ASN A 173 -1.80 -14.15 12.99
C ASN A 173 -0.62 -13.34 13.55
N ALA A 174 -0.90 -12.40 14.46
CA ALA A 174 0.14 -11.63 15.13
C ALA A 174 1.02 -12.51 16.02
N MET A 175 0.41 -13.43 16.79
CA MET A 175 1.15 -14.39 17.62
C MET A 175 1.98 -15.37 16.79
N GLN A 176 1.45 -15.83 15.67
CA GLN A 176 2.19 -16.73 14.78
C GLN A 176 3.42 -16.03 14.22
N LEU A 177 3.27 -14.80 13.69
CA LEU A 177 4.39 -14.00 13.19
C LEU A 177 5.42 -13.71 14.31
N ALA A 178 4.94 -13.36 15.51
CA ALA A 178 5.81 -13.13 16.65
C ALA A 178 6.61 -14.38 17.02
N GLN A 179 5.98 -15.56 17.02
CA GLN A 179 6.65 -16.82 17.33
C GLN A 179 7.76 -17.14 16.34
N GLU A 180 7.50 -17.02 15.02
CA GLU A 180 8.51 -17.24 13.98
C GLU A 180 9.75 -16.36 14.17
N VAL A 181 9.56 -15.09 14.54
CA VAL A 181 10.67 -14.16 14.72
C VAL A 181 11.37 -14.37 16.08
N ILE A 182 10.64 -14.75 17.12
CA ILE A 182 11.21 -15.12 18.43
C ILE A 182 12.06 -16.37 18.31
N ASP A 183 11.60 -17.37 17.55
CA ASP A 183 12.36 -18.60 17.33
C ASP A 183 13.71 -18.33 16.67
N LEU A 184 13.79 -17.38 15.73
CA LEU A 184 15.06 -16.94 15.15
C LEU A 184 15.99 -16.28 16.19
N PHE A 185 15.41 -15.57 17.16
CA PHE A 185 16.18 -14.96 18.24
C PHE A 185 16.66 -16.03 19.24
N ASP A 186 15.80 -16.95 19.62
CA ASP A 186 16.10 -18.01 20.60
C ASP A 186 17.11 -19.03 20.05
N THR A 187 17.10 -19.29 18.73
CA THR A 187 18.12 -20.12 18.06
C THR A 187 19.45 -19.38 17.85
N GLY A 188 19.47 -18.08 18.10
CA GLY A 188 20.65 -17.25 17.91
C GLY A 188 20.93 -16.92 16.44
N GLU A 189 19.96 -17.04 15.56
CA GLU A 189 20.09 -16.63 14.15
C GLU A 189 20.05 -15.11 14.01
N VAL A 190 19.33 -14.41 14.92
CA VAL A 190 19.28 -12.95 14.97
C VAL A 190 19.61 -12.44 16.38
N ASP A 191 20.18 -11.25 16.42
CA ASP A 191 20.59 -10.57 17.63
C ASP A 191 19.62 -9.45 18.05
N GLU A 192 18.82 -8.97 17.10
CA GLU A 192 17.88 -7.85 17.30
C GLU A 192 16.65 -8.02 16.42
N ILE A 193 15.46 -7.73 16.97
CA ILE A 193 14.20 -7.71 16.24
C ILE A 193 13.74 -6.26 16.12
N CYS A 194 13.53 -5.80 14.87
CA CYS A 194 13.11 -4.45 14.55
C CYS A 194 11.73 -4.47 13.89
N VAL A 195 10.75 -3.78 14.48
CA VAL A 195 9.43 -3.60 13.88
C VAL A 195 9.33 -2.22 13.26
N ILE A 196 9.02 -2.16 11.96
CA ILE A 196 8.88 -0.92 11.19
C ILE A 196 7.42 -0.75 10.81
N PHE A 197 6.78 0.27 11.34
CA PHE A 197 5.37 0.57 11.11
C PHE A 197 5.10 2.07 11.20
N THR A 198 3.94 2.51 10.73
CA THR A 198 3.52 3.91 10.83
C THR A 198 2.65 4.12 12.06
N LEU A 199 3.03 5.04 12.93
CA LEU A 199 2.24 5.41 14.09
C LEU A 199 1.02 6.22 13.65
N TYR A 200 -0.14 5.85 14.20
CA TYR A 200 -1.35 6.63 14.04
C TYR A 200 -1.38 7.77 15.04
N SER A 201 -1.60 8.99 14.55
CA SER A 201 -1.69 10.19 15.39
C SER A 201 -3.11 10.75 15.32
N VAL A 202 -3.73 10.96 16.46
CA VAL A 202 -4.99 11.71 16.57
C VAL A 202 -4.69 13.14 16.97
N ASN A 203 -5.15 14.12 16.17
CA ASN A 203 -4.94 15.56 16.41
C ASN A 203 -3.46 15.98 16.55
N GLY A 204 -2.55 15.37 15.80
CA GLY A 204 -1.14 15.71 15.83
C GLY A 204 -0.38 15.23 17.07
N LYS A 205 -1.01 14.52 17.99
CA LYS A 205 -0.33 13.83 19.08
C LYS A 205 0.02 12.43 18.64
N VAL A 206 1.30 12.16 18.54
CA VAL A 206 1.83 10.80 18.34
C VAL A 206 1.54 10.04 19.63
N LEU A 207 0.79 8.96 19.52
CA LEU A 207 0.62 8.01 20.62
C LEU A 207 1.86 7.12 20.62
N ASN A 208 2.73 7.36 21.58
CA ASN A 208 3.91 6.54 21.84
C ASN A 208 3.51 5.24 22.51
#